data_2b76f2388d42da7331054ec1c1f26860
#
_entry.id   2b76f2388d42da7331054ec1c1f26860
#
_cell.length_a   1.000
_cell.length_b   1.000
_cell.length_c   1.000
_cell.angle_alpha   90.00
_cell.angle_beta   90.00
_cell.angle_gamma   90.00
#
_symmetry.space_group_name_H-M   'P 1'
#
loop_
_entity.id
_entity.type
_entity.pdbx_description
1 polymer ?
#
loop_
_entity_poly.entity_id
_entity_poly.type
_entity_poly.pdbx_seq_one_letter_code
_entity_poly.pdbx_strand_id
1 'polypeptide(L)'
;MVVFYPNPYLCAKFESMNNSFTIGGQIVDLVNSRIFSGVVVVNDGKIAKIEEQPVGNTRYIMPGFVDAHVHIESSMLIPSEFARLAVCHGTVATVSDPHEIANVLGKDGIRYMIENGKKVPFKFYFGAPSCVPSTAFESAGSSLDANDIEELMASPDIYYLSEVMNYPGVIHKDPNLMRKIAAAKKHDKPIDGHAPTLTGKALQKYVSAGITTDHECFQLEEALEKISLGMKILIREGSAARNFDALIPLMATHPDKLMFCSDDKHPDELDDGHIDVLVRKAISLGYNVMDVLKAASLNAVRHYNLNVGMLQEGDDADFIVVDDFKSPVARQTYIKGVLVAENGVANIKYEETQTPNIFKANFIHADDLFVPDKGKKIKVIECVDGQLITNCFTTDPKVVNGGIVSDVENDILKIVVINRYHPAKPAVAFIKGFGLRRGALASSVAHDSHNIVAVGVTDSDILHAVNLLIEHTGGVTAYCSTEMVAVPLPVAGLMSNEDGYEVAAAYENATALAKRLGSKLYAPFMTLAFMALLVIPELKLSDRGLFDVSKFAVCSIYEE
;
A
#
# COMPACT_ATOMS: atom_id res chain seq x y z
N MET A 1 11.54 30.19 -14.18
CA MET A 1 10.41 30.87 -13.54
C MET A 1 9.23 30.72 -14.50
N VAL A 2 8.45 29.66 -14.32
CA VAL A 2 7.26 29.39 -15.14
C VAL A 2 6.07 29.77 -14.27
N VAL A 3 5.36 30.79 -14.71
CA VAL A 3 4.18 31.31 -14.03
C VAL A 3 3.00 30.46 -14.47
N PHE A 4 2.43 29.68 -13.55
CA PHE A 4 1.16 28.99 -13.77
C PHE A 4 0.00 29.96 -13.59
N TYR A 5 -0.77 30.19 -14.64
CA TYR A 5 -2.10 30.78 -14.52
C TYR A 5 -3.12 29.67 -14.19
N PRO A 6 -3.94 29.81 -13.16
CA PRO A 6 -5.03 28.87 -12.93
C PRO A 6 -6.08 29.04 -14.03
N ASN A 7 -6.38 27.95 -14.75
CA ASN A 7 -7.49 27.91 -15.69
C ASN A 7 -8.80 27.69 -14.87
N PRO A 8 -9.76 28.64 -14.83
CA PRO A 8 -10.94 28.55 -13.98
C PRO A 8 -12.09 27.70 -14.55
N TYR A 9 -11.86 26.92 -15.59
CA TYR A 9 -12.91 26.13 -16.25
C TYR A 9 -12.49 24.69 -16.47
N LEU A 10 -12.51 23.87 -15.41
CA LEU A 10 -12.63 22.42 -15.55
C LEU A 10 -13.23 21.83 -14.27
N CYS A 11 -14.44 22.27 -13.96
CA CYS A 11 -15.37 21.45 -13.22
C CYS A 11 -16.06 20.58 -14.27
N ALA A 12 -15.60 19.34 -14.46
CA ALA A 12 -16.30 18.38 -15.30
C ALA A 12 -17.73 18.26 -14.75
N LYS A 13 -18.71 18.78 -15.47
CA LYS A 13 -20.11 18.47 -15.22
C LYS A 13 -20.27 16.99 -15.53
N PHE A 14 -20.33 16.17 -14.48
CA PHE A 14 -20.99 14.87 -14.61
C PHE A 14 -22.34 15.14 -15.27
N GLU A 15 -22.57 14.60 -16.48
CA GLU A 15 -23.90 14.57 -17.06
C GLU A 15 -24.81 13.97 -15.98
N SER A 16 -25.99 14.57 -15.78
CA SER A 16 -26.91 14.22 -14.71
C SER A 16 -27.34 12.75 -14.86
N MET A 17 -26.54 11.82 -14.34
CA MET A 17 -27.00 10.47 -14.08
C MET A 17 -28.14 10.61 -13.08
N ASN A 18 -29.26 9.97 -13.37
CA ASN A 18 -30.42 9.97 -12.50
C ASN A 18 -30.06 9.23 -11.19
N ASN A 19 -29.57 9.97 -10.18
CA ASN A 19 -29.19 9.44 -8.86
C ASN A 19 -30.40 9.26 -7.94
N SER A 20 -31.59 9.15 -8.52
CA SER A 20 -32.86 8.97 -7.80
C SER A 20 -33.52 7.71 -8.28
N PHE A 21 -33.70 6.74 -7.40
CA PHE A 21 -34.31 5.44 -7.69
C PHE A 21 -34.78 4.77 -6.40
N THR A 22 -35.46 3.64 -6.57
CA THR A 22 -35.94 2.81 -5.49
C THR A 22 -35.45 1.38 -5.70
N ILE A 23 -34.91 0.75 -4.63
CA ILE A 23 -34.43 -0.62 -4.66
C ILE A 23 -34.95 -1.40 -3.46
N GLY A 24 -35.47 -2.61 -3.70
CA GLY A 24 -35.99 -3.50 -2.65
C GLY A 24 -35.11 -4.73 -2.43
N GLY A 25 -35.03 -5.21 -1.19
CA GLY A 25 -34.27 -6.38 -0.82
C GLY A 25 -34.27 -6.67 0.67
N GLN A 26 -33.38 -7.55 1.12
CA GLN A 26 -33.06 -7.76 2.52
C GLN A 26 -32.04 -6.71 2.96
N ILE A 27 -32.47 -5.74 3.75
CA ILE A 27 -31.63 -4.61 4.18
C ILE A 27 -30.81 -5.04 5.38
N VAL A 28 -29.47 -4.92 5.28
CA VAL A 28 -28.51 -5.22 6.33
C VAL A 28 -28.17 -3.94 7.07
N ASP A 29 -28.81 -3.71 8.19
CA ASP A 29 -28.59 -2.55 9.08
C ASP A 29 -27.50 -2.89 10.09
N LEU A 30 -26.26 -2.49 9.78
CA LEU A 30 -25.09 -2.72 10.64
C LEU A 30 -25.12 -1.86 11.91
N VAL A 31 -25.76 -0.69 11.85
CA VAL A 31 -25.85 0.23 13.00
C VAL A 31 -26.69 -0.39 14.10
N ASN A 32 -27.83 -1.00 13.75
CA ASN A 32 -28.76 -1.62 14.68
C ASN A 32 -28.63 -3.15 14.74
N SER A 33 -27.68 -3.74 14.00
CA SER A 33 -27.41 -5.19 13.96
C SER A 33 -28.64 -6.03 13.62
N ARG A 34 -29.38 -5.67 12.59
CA ARG A 34 -30.60 -6.37 12.13
C ARG A 34 -30.66 -6.53 10.62
N ILE A 35 -31.41 -7.52 10.17
CA ILE A 35 -31.76 -7.71 8.75
C ILE A 35 -33.27 -7.72 8.65
N PHE A 36 -33.81 -6.99 7.68
CA PHE A 36 -35.24 -6.94 7.44
C PHE A 36 -35.55 -6.75 5.95
N SER A 37 -36.72 -7.17 5.55
CA SER A 37 -37.24 -6.97 4.20
C SER A 37 -37.70 -5.51 4.04
N GLY A 38 -37.25 -4.84 3.00
CA GLY A 38 -37.61 -3.43 2.83
C GLY A 38 -37.21 -2.83 1.50
N VAL A 39 -37.46 -1.54 1.39
CA VAL A 39 -37.19 -0.73 0.21
C VAL A 39 -36.34 0.49 0.62
N VAL A 40 -35.27 0.73 -0.12
CA VAL A 40 -34.44 1.93 -0.01
C VAL A 40 -34.83 2.90 -1.12
N VAL A 41 -35.23 4.10 -0.74
CA VAL A 41 -35.52 5.21 -1.66
C VAL A 41 -34.30 6.13 -1.69
N VAL A 42 -33.66 6.24 -2.84
CA VAL A 42 -32.54 7.14 -3.09
C VAL A 42 -33.05 8.38 -3.83
N ASN A 43 -32.66 9.56 -3.37
CA ASN A 43 -32.94 10.84 -4.02
C ASN A 43 -31.69 11.71 -4.00
N ASP A 44 -31.28 12.18 -5.18
CA ASP A 44 -30.05 12.99 -5.36
C ASP A 44 -28.82 12.41 -4.68
N GLY A 45 -28.63 11.09 -4.81
CA GLY A 45 -27.48 10.37 -4.27
C GLY A 45 -27.51 10.12 -2.76
N LYS A 46 -28.62 10.48 -2.09
CA LYS A 46 -28.83 10.26 -0.65
C LYS A 46 -29.97 9.28 -0.38
N ILE A 47 -29.88 8.57 0.72
CA ILE A 47 -30.97 7.73 1.22
C ILE A 47 -32.05 8.63 1.81
N ALA A 48 -33.10 8.84 1.03
CA ALA A 48 -34.23 9.68 1.45
C ALA A 48 -35.14 8.96 2.46
N LYS A 49 -35.33 7.63 2.29
CA LYS A 49 -36.18 6.82 3.16
C LYS A 49 -35.83 5.34 3.09
N ILE A 50 -36.03 4.65 4.21
CA ILE A 50 -35.97 3.19 4.28
C ILE A 50 -37.31 2.70 4.82
N GLU A 51 -38.05 1.96 3.99
CA GLU A 51 -39.36 1.43 4.36
C GLU A 51 -39.30 -0.07 4.60
N GLU A 52 -39.63 -0.49 5.83
CA GLU A 52 -39.73 -1.89 6.18
C GLU A 52 -41.06 -2.43 5.64
N GLN A 53 -40.98 -3.30 4.65
CA GLN A 53 -42.14 -3.93 4.00
C GLN A 53 -41.72 -5.22 3.28
N PRO A 54 -42.64 -6.17 3.08
CA PRO A 54 -42.34 -7.36 2.29
C PRO A 54 -41.98 -7.01 0.85
N VAL A 55 -40.85 -7.57 0.38
CA VAL A 55 -40.43 -7.45 -1.03
C VAL A 55 -40.21 -8.84 -1.62
N GLY A 56 -40.48 -9.02 -2.90
CA GLY A 56 -40.25 -10.29 -3.59
C GLY A 56 -38.79 -10.56 -3.94
N ASN A 57 -37.89 -9.58 -3.77
CA ASN A 57 -36.47 -9.72 -4.01
C ASN A 57 -35.77 -10.28 -2.76
N THR A 58 -34.97 -11.33 -2.95
CA THR A 58 -34.22 -12.01 -1.87
C THR A 58 -32.78 -11.56 -1.75
N ARG A 59 -32.30 -10.65 -2.65
CA ARG A 59 -30.97 -10.08 -2.57
C ARG A 59 -30.80 -9.23 -1.32
N TYR A 60 -29.57 -9.16 -0.85
CA TYR A 60 -29.21 -8.32 0.29
C TYR A 60 -28.66 -6.98 -0.18
N ILE A 61 -29.11 -5.91 0.49
CA ILE A 61 -28.58 -4.54 0.33
C ILE A 61 -27.82 -4.23 1.62
N MET A 62 -26.54 -3.94 1.52
CA MET A 62 -25.66 -3.73 2.67
C MET A 62 -24.69 -2.58 2.43
N PRO A 63 -24.16 -1.92 3.48
CA PRO A 63 -23.12 -0.91 3.30
C PRO A 63 -21.97 -1.42 2.47
N GLY A 64 -21.39 -0.55 1.63
CA GLY A 64 -20.17 -0.88 0.89
C GLY A 64 -18.98 -1.07 1.82
N PHE A 65 -17.97 -1.79 1.36
CA PHE A 65 -16.75 -2.02 2.11
C PHE A 65 -15.86 -0.79 2.14
N VAL A 66 -15.09 -0.66 3.22
CA VAL A 66 -14.10 0.40 3.43
C VAL A 66 -12.75 -0.27 3.71
N ASP A 67 -11.75 0.05 2.91
CA ASP A 67 -10.38 -0.32 3.21
C ASP A 67 -9.82 0.67 4.24
N ALA A 68 -9.49 0.17 5.43
CA ALA A 68 -9.13 1.02 6.56
C ALA A 68 -7.67 1.50 6.55
N HIS A 69 -6.83 0.98 5.65
CA HIS A 69 -5.45 1.43 5.44
C HIS A 69 -4.91 0.86 4.13
N VAL A 70 -4.46 1.72 3.22
CA VAL A 70 -3.90 1.32 1.94
C VAL A 70 -2.87 2.33 1.42
N HIS A 71 -1.80 1.81 0.82
CA HIS A 71 -0.90 2.56 -0.06
C HIS A 71 -1.35 2.30 -1.50
N ILE A 72 -2.10 3.25 -2.08
CA ILE A 72 -2.63 3.10 -3.45
C ILE A 72 -1.48 2.89 -4.44
N GLU A 73 -0.36 3.54 -4.21
CA GLU A 73 0.86 3.45 -5.02
C GLU A 73 1.40 2.02 -5.15
N SER A 74 1.23 1.20 -4.11
CA SER A 74 1.64 -0.22 -4.13
C SER A 74 0.83 -1.06 -5.11
N SER A 75 -0.37 -0.61 -5.49
CA SER A 75 -1.13 -1.20 -6.59
C SER A 75 -0.58 -0.84 -7.97
N MET A 76 0.44 0.02 -8.04
CA MET A 76 0.99 0.56 -9.29
C MET A 76 -0.04 1.32 -10.14
N LEU A 77 -1.18 1.69 -9.56
CA LEU A 77 -2.29 2.39 -10.20
C LEU A 77 -2.47 3.78 -9.60
N ILE A 78 -2.79 4.74 -10.44
CA ILE A 78 -3.28 6.04 -9.96
C ILE A 78 -4.64 5.87 -9.27
N PRO A 79 -5.06 6.79 -8.37
CA PRO A 79 -6.32 6.64 -7.62
C PRO A 79 -7.54 6.37 -8.48
N SER A 80 -7.68 7.01 -9.65
CA SER A 80 -8.81 6.78 -10.54
C SER A 80 -8.87 5.36 -11.09
N GLU A 81 -7.72 4.74 -11.39
CA GLU A 81 -7.64 3.37 -11.88
C GLU A 81 -7.77 2.34 -10.74
N PHE A 82 -7.19 2.63 -9.57
CA PHE A 82 -7.42 1.84 -8.36
C PHE A 82 -8.93 1.74 -8.05
N ALA A 83 -9.66 2.86 -8.12
CA ALA A 83 -11.10 2.88 -7.90
C ALA A 83 -11.85 1.97 -8.85
N ARG A 84 -11.45 1.92 -10.15
CA ARG A 84 -12.10 1.07 -11.16
C ARG A 84 -12.03 -0.42 -10.80
N LEU A 85 -10.92 -0.89 -10.26
CA LEU A 85 -10.78 -2.27 -9.79
C LEU A 85 -11.53 -2.48 -8.48
N ALA A 86 -11.31 -1.60 -7.49
CA ALA A 86 -11.84 -1.75 -6.14
C ALA A 86 -13.38 -1.79 -6.08
N VAL A 87 -14.08 -1.00 -6.91
CA VAL A 87 -15.55 -0.98 -6.92
C VAL A 87 -16.18 -2.29 -7.39
N CYS A 88 -15.46 -3.08 -8.20
CA CYS A 88 -15.90 -4.40 -8.65
C CYS A 88 -16.04 -5.40 -7.50
N HIS A 89 -15.29 -5.16 -6.42
CA HIS A 89 -15.28 -5.96 -5.20
C HIS A 89 -16.14 -5.36 -4.07
N GLY A 90 -16.91 -4.31 -4.37
CA GLY A 90 -17.82 -3.69 -3.41
C GLY A 90 -17.15 -2.71 -2.46
N THR A 91 -15.90 -2.33 -2.67
CA THR A 91 -15.24 -1.26 -1.91
C THR A 91 -15.72 0.10 -2.41
N VAL A 92 -16.13 0.96 -1.49
CA VAL A 92 -16.68 2.30 -1.79
C VAL A 92 -15.81 3.42 -1.27
N ALA A 93 -14.87 3.09 -0.39
CA ALA A 93 -13.97 4.07 0.22
C ALA A 93 -12.66 3.44 0.69
N THR A 94 -11.62 4.29 0.77
CA THR A 94 -10.31 3.92 1.35
C THR A 94 -9.82 4.99 2.31
N VAL A 95 -9.11 4.57 3.36
CA VAL A 95 -8.26 5.40 4.21
C VAL A 95 -6.84 5.24 3.67
N SER A 96 -6.34 6.24 2.95
CA SER A 96 -5.16 6.11 2.10
C SER A 96 -3.99 6.92 2.64
N ASP A 97 -2.84 6.28 2.81
CA ASP A 97 -1.58 6.94 3.17
C ASP A 97 -0.72 7.17 1.92
N PRO A 98 -0.58 8.40 1.44
CA PRO A 98 0.20 8.72 0.24
C PRO A 98 1.68 8.98 0.54
N HIS A 99 2.30 8.28 1.51
CA HIS A 99 3.69 8.56 1.86
C HIS A 99 4.67 8.12 0.77
N GLU A 100 4.30 7.14 -0.03
CA GLU A 100 5.14 6.63 -1.10
C GLU A 100 5.40 7.70 -2.17
N ILE A 101 4.34 8.28 -2.73
CA ILE A 101 4.50 9.39 -3.68
C ILE A 101 5.07 10.64 -3.01
N ALA A 102 4.80 10.84 -1.71
CA ALA A 102 5.36 11.96 -0.96
C ALA A 102 6.88 11.86 -0.79
N ASN A 103 7.45 10.64 -0.69
CA ASN A 103 8.89 10.43 -0.72
C ASN A 103 9.54 10.86 -2.04
N VAL A 104 8.77 10.84 -3.15
CA VAL A 104 9.26 11.25 -4.47
C VAL A 104 8.99 12.72 -4.77
N LEU A 105 7.75 13.20 -4.56
CA LEU A 105 7.26 14.49 -5.02
C LEU A 105 6.85 15.45 -3.88
N GLY A 106 6.96 15.02 -2.62
CA GLY A 106 6.56 15.82 -1.47
C GLY A 106 5.06 16.16 -1.47
N LYS A 107 4.72 17.38 -1.05
CA LYS A 107 3.33 17.86 -1.04
C LYS A 107 2.67 17.87 -2.42
N ASP A 108 3.42 18.01 -3.50
CA ASP A 108 2.87 17.97 -4.85
C ASP A 108 2.40 16.57 -5.23
N GLY A 109 3.07 15.52 -4.74
CA GLY A 109 2.61 14.13 -4.85
C GLY A 109 1.29 13.89 -4.12
N ILE A 110 1.18 14.36 -2.88
CA ILE A 110 -0.07 14.26 -2.10
C ILE A 110 -1.21 14.99 -2.82
N ARG A 111 -0.95 16.19 -3.34
CA ARG A 111 -1.93 16.95 -4.11
C ARG A 111 -2.36 16.20 -5.37
N TYR A 112 -1.42 15.58 -6.09
CA TYR A 112 -1.73 14.76 -7.26
C TYR A 112 -2.70 13.62 -6.91
N MET A 113 -2.46 12.88 -5.82
CA MET A 113 -3.33 11.79 -5.37
C MET A 113 -4.75 12.29 -5.08
N ILE A 114 -4.86 13.40 -4.36
CA ILE A 114 -6.15 14.02 -4.02
C ILE A 114 -6.89 14.47 -5.29
N GLU A 115 -6.23 15.20 -6.19
CA GLU A 115 -6.87 15.73 -7.40
C GLU A 115 -7.22 14.63 -8.41
N ASN A 116 -6.40 13.58 -8.51
CA ASN A 116 -6.74 12.42 -9.32
C ASN A 116 -7.93 11.65 -8.74
N GLY A 117 -7.95 11.42 -7.42
CA GLY A 117 -9.06 10.76 -6.74
C GLY A 117 -10.40 11.49 -6.87
N LYS A 118 -10.40 12.82 -6.95
CA LYS A 118 -11.61 13.63 -7.17
C LYS A 118 -12.26 13.46 -8.55
N LYS A 119 -11.55 12.87 -9.51
CA LYS A 119 -12.06 12.66 -10.88
C LYS A 119 -13.10 11.52 -10.98
N VAL A 120 -13.16 10.65 -9.99
CA VAL A 120 -14.01 9.45 -10.01
C VAL A 120 -14.98 9.43 -8.83
N PRO A 121 -16.15 8.79 -8.97
CA PRO A 121 -17.14 8.67 -7.91
C PRO A 121 -16.72 7.61 -6.87
N PHE A 122 -15.52 7.75 -6.30
CA PHE A 122 -15.00 6.90 -5.23
C PHE A 122 -14.58 7.79 -4.05
N LYS A 123 -14.60 7.28 -2.83
CA LYS A 123 -14.31 8.08 -1.64
C LYS A 123 -12.92 7.79 -1.12
N PHE A 124 -11.97 8.66 -1.45
CA PHE A 124 -10.61 8.62 -0.93
C PHE A 124 -10.47 9.53 0.29
N TYR A 125 -9.94 8.99 1.38
CA TYR A 125 -9.64 9.72 2.61
C TYR A 125 -8.13 9.71 2.84
N PHE A 126 -7.46 10.72 2.31
CA PHE A 126 -5.99 10.81 2.36
C PHE A 126 -5.50 11.34 3.71
N GLY A 127 -4.41 10.74 4.20
CA GLY A 127 -3.66 11.19 5.37
C GLY A 127 -2.52 12.15 5.02
N ALA A 128 -1.96 12.81 6.04
CA ALA A 128 -0.69 13.50 5.93
C ALA A 128 0.44 12.57 6.38
N PRO A 129 1.44 12.28 5.54
CA PRO A 129 2.53 11.37 5.87
C PRO A 129 3.39 11.87 7.03
N SER A 130 3.54 11.05 8.07
CA SER A 130 4.30 11.42 9.27
C SER A 130 5.81 11.31 9.08
N CYS A 131 6.28 10.39 8.24
CA CYS A 131 7.67 9.97 8.12
C CYS A 131 8.13 10.01 6.65
N VAL A 132 8.50 11.18 6.14
CA VAL A 132 9.04 11.39 4.79
C VAL A 132 10.33 12.20 4.89
N PRO A 133 11.49 11.61 4.56
CA PRO A 133 11.75 10.18 4.39
C PRO A 133 11.68 9.41 5.72
N SER A 134 11.63 8.08 5.64
CA SER A 134 11.61 7.21 6.83
C SER A 134 12.92 7.29 7.62
N THR A 135 14.06 7.45 6.94
CA THR A 135 15.39 7.60 7.56
C THR A 135 16.25 8.68 6.88
N ALA A 136 17.31 9.11 7.57
CA ALA A 136 18.34 10.00 7.00
C ALA A 136 19.47 9.24 6.26
N PHE A 137 19.44 7.90 6.22
CA PHE A 137 20.50 7.04 5.66
C PHE A 137 20.26 6.63 4.20
N GLU A 138 19.28 7.23 3.57
CA GLU A 138 18.93 7.03 2.17
C GLU A 138 18.60 8.37 1.50
N SER A 139 18.59 8.38 0.18
CA SER A 139 18.20 9.56 -0.59
C SER A 139 16.75 9.45 -1.01
N ALA A 140 15.95 10.45 -0.71
CA ALA A 140 14.57 10.60 -1.16
C ALA A 140 14.42 11.82 -2.09
N GLY A 141 13.33 11.88 -2.83
CA GLY A 141 13.01 13.01 -3.71
C GLY A 141 12.56 14.25 -2.94
N SER A 142 12.00 14.05 -1.75
CA SER A 142 11.49 15.14 -0.91
C SER A 142 11.58 14.81 0.58
N SER A 143 11.25 15.80 1.40
CA SER A 143 11.08 15.62 2.85
C SER A 143 9.92 16.49 3.34
N LEU A 144 9.21 16.03 4.37
CA LEU A 144 8.13 16.77 5.01
C LEU A 144 8.49 17.07 6.47
N ASP A 145 8.61 18.34 6.79
CA ASP A 145 8.85 18.78 8.17
C ASP A 145 7.54 19.02 8.95
N ALA A 146 7.66 19.47 10.20
CA ALA A 146 6.48 19.72 11.02
C ALA A 146 5.63 20.91 10.55
N ASN A 147 6.19 21.85 9.77
CA ASN A 147 5.42 22.97 9.24
C ASN A 147 4.62 22.50 8.02
N ASP A 148 5.20 21.62 7.19
CA ASP A 148 4.49 20.98 6.06
C ASP A 148 3.29 20.19 6.57
N ILE A 149 3.46 19.43 7.66
CA ILE A 149 2.38 18.66 8.26
C ILE A 149 1.31 19.57 8.89
N GLU A 150 1.69 20.68 9.52
CA GLU A 150 0.71 21.65 10.03
C GLU A 150 -0.14 22.24 8.88
N GLU A 151 0.49 22.57 7.74
CA GLU A 151 -0.21 23.05 6.54
C GLU A 151 -1.17 21.98 5.99
N LEU A 152 -0.72 20.73 5.87
CA LEU A 152 -1.54 19.62 5.41
C LEU A 152 -2.71 19.34 6.37
N MET A 153 -2.48 19.34 7.69
CA MET A 153 -3.52 19.13 8.68
C MET A 153 -4.61 20.21 8.64
N ALA A 154 -4.29 21.43 8.24
CA ALA A 154 -5.27 22.50 8.06
C ALA A 154 -6.17 22.31 6.82
N SER A 155 -5.79 21.44 5.88
CA SER A 155 -6.57 21.16 4.69
C SER A 155 -7.81 20.31 4.99
N PRO A 156 -8.97 20.61 4.37
CA PRO A 156 -10.15 19.76 4.46
C PRO A 156 -10.03 18.45 3.69
N ASP A 157 -9.07 18.34 2.77
CA ASP A 157 -8.82 17.15 1.96
C ASP A 157 -7.90 16.12 2.67
N ILE A 158 -7.36 16.48 3.84
CA ILE A 158 -6.55 15.59 4.68
C ILE A 158 -7.36 15.20 5.91
N TYR A 159 -7.48 13.92 6.18
CA TYR A 159 -8.40 13.39 7.18
C TYR A 159 -7.73 12.93 8.47
N TYR A 160 -6.44 12.55 8.43
CA TYR A 160 -5.71 11.97 9.55
C TYR A 160 -4.20 12.17 9.40
N LEU A 161 -3.44 11.98 10.46
CA LEU A 161 -1.98 11.82 10.38
C LEU A 161 -1.70 10.35 10.12
N SER A 162 -1.14 10.05 8.95
CA SER A 162 -0.91 8.67 8.57
C SER A 162 0.26 8.06 9.34
N GLU A 163 0.42 6.78 9.21
CA GLU A 163 1.18 5.89 10.10
C GLU A 163 2.47 6.48 10.69
N VAL A 164 2.55 6.49 12.02
CA VAL A 164 3.72 6.95 12.76
C VAL A 164 4.71 5.80 12.93
N MET A 165 5.46 5.49 11.84
CA MET A 165 6.46 4.42 11.79
C MET A 165 7.64 4.66 12.73
N ASN A 166 8.04 5.90 12.95
CA ASN A 166 9.16 6.22 13.84
C ASN A 166 8.72 6.16 15.32
N TYR A 167 8.28 4.96 15.78
CA TYR A 167 7.92 4.76 17.19
C TYR A 167 9.11 5.01 18.17
N PRO A 168 10.40 4.75 17.82
CA PRO A 168 11.50 5.18 18.67
C PRO A 168 11.52 6.69 18.89
N GLY A 169 11.27 7.47 17.82
CA GLY A 169 11.16 8.93 17.91
C GLY A 169 10.03 9.38 18.86
N VAL A 170 8.89 8.70 18.86
CA VAL A 170 7.80 8.96 19.82
C VAL A 170 8.26 8.66 21.26
N ILE A 171 8.87 7.49 21.49
CA ILE A 171 9.32 7.05 22.82
C ILE A 171 10.37 7.98 23.39
N HIS A 172 11.29 8.49 22.55
CA HIS A 172 12.36 9.42 22.93
C HIS A 172 12.00 10.88 22.75
N LYS A 173 10.75 11.19 22.33
CA LYS A 173 10.19 12.54 22.16
C LYS A 173 10.99 13.37 21.16
N ASP A 174 11.23 12.83 19.95
CA ASP A 174 11.82 13.60 18.87
C ASP A 174 11.04 14.90 18.64
N PRO A 175 11.68 16.08 18.68
CA PRO A 175 10.94 17.35 18.65
C PRO A 175 10.17 17.59 17.35
N ASN A 176 10.69 17.14 16.19
CA ASN A 176 10.02 17.32 14.91
C ASN A 176 8.80 16.41 14.81
N LEU A 177 8.94 15.13 15.16
CA LEU A 177 7.85 14.16 15.16
C LEU A 177 6.74 14.55 16.17
N MET A 178 7.11 14.98 17.37
CA MET A 178 6.13 15.41 18.37
C MET A 178 5.35 16.66 17.93
N ARG A 179 5.95 17.56 17.14
CA ARG A 179 5.23 18.68 16.53
C ARG A 179 4.23 18.22 15.46
N LYS A 180 4.57 17.21 14.64
CA LYS A 180 3.65 16.61 13.65
C LYS A 180 2.43 16.00 14.35
N ILE A 181 2.66 15.23 15.41
CA ILE A 181 1.60 14.65 16.26
C ILE A 181 0.72 15.77 16.90
N ALA A 182 1.35 16.85 17.37
CA ALA A 182 0.63 17.99 17.95
C ALA A 182 -0.23 18.71 16.90
N ALA A 183 0.21 18.79 15.64
CA ALA A 183 -0.57 19.34 14.54
C ALA A 183 -1.86 18.54 14.30
N ALA A 184 -1.79 17.21 14.25
CA ALA A 184 -2.97 16.37 14.10
C ALA A 184 -3.98 16.58 15.27
N LYS A 185 -3.49 16.61 16.50
CA LYS A 185 -4.32 16.88 17.69
C LYS A 185 -4.98 18.27 17.66
N LYS A 186 -4.27 19.29 17.20
CA LYS A 186 -4.79 20.65 17.07
C LYS A 186 -5.97 20.73 16.12
N HIS A 187 -5.96 19.90 15.08
CA HIS A 187 -7.03 19.84 14.07
C HIS A 187 -8.06 18.73 14.34
N ASP A 188 -8.00 18.09 15.52
CA ASP A 188 -8.91 17.01 15.95
C ASP A 188 -8.97 15.85 14.93
N LYS A 189 -7.83 15.50 14.35
CA LYS A 189 -7.68 14.43 13.36
C LYS A 189 -7.05 13.20 13.99
N PRO A 190 -7.51 11.97 13.64
CA PRO A 190 -6.92 10.72 14.10
C PRO A 190 -5.44 10.60 13.77
N ILE A 191 -4.73 9.77 14.51
CA ILE A 191 -3.30 9.50 14.31
C ILE A 191 -3.14 7.99 14.22
N ASP A 192 -2.68 7.52 13.07
CA ASP A 192 -2.43 6.11 12.84
C ASP A 192 -1.03 5.68 13.28
N GLY A 193 -0.93 4.41 13.62
CA GLY A 193 0.28 3.80 14.10
C GLY A 193 0.82 2.70 13.20
N HIS A 194 2.13 2.50 13.35
CA HIS A 194 2.92 1.44 12.74
C HIS A 194 4.02 1.07 13.75
N ALA A 195 3.79 0.06 14.56
CA ALA A 195 4.69 -0.27 15.66
C ALA A 195 4.78 -1.78 15.89
N PRO A 196 5.44 -2.53 14.95
CA PRO A 196 5.59 -3.97 15.05
C PRO A 196 6.35 -4.34 16.33
N THR A 197 5.88 -5.37 17.02
CA THR A 197 6.46 -5.95 18.23
C THR A 197 6.55 -5.00 19.45
N LEU A 198 5.99 -3.80 19.36
CA LEU A 198 6.04 -2.82 20.45
C LEU A 198 5.07 -3.21 21.57
N THR A 199 5.59 -3.38 22.79
CA THR A 199 4.84 -3.81 23.98
C THR A 199 5.31 -3.08 25.25
N GLY A 200 4.63 -3.28 26.38
CA GLY A 200 5.01 -2.82 27.70
C GLY A 200 5.04 -1.30 27.84
N LYS A 201 6.01 -0.80 28.61
CA LYS A 201 6.15 0.64 28.89
C LYS A 201 6.43 1.48 27.64
N ALA A 202 7.06 0.91 26.63
CA ALA A 202 7.33 1.58 25.37
C ALA A 202 6.02 1.80 24.61
N LEU A 203 5.17 0.79 24.52
CA LEU A 203 3.84 0.88 23.94
C LEU A 203 2.96 1.92 24.68
N GLN A 204 2.98 1.95 26.02
CA GLN A 204 2.24 2.93 26.79
C GLN A 204 2.63 4.37 26.43
N LYS A 205 3.92 4.64 26.20
CA LYS A 205 4.39 5.97 25.74
C LYS A 205 3.87 6.28 24.34
N TYR A 206 3.89 5.30 23.44
CA TYR A 206 3.42 5.45 22.07
C TYR A 206 1.93 5.78 22.03
N VAL A 207 1.10 5.01 22.72
CA VAL A 207 -0.35 5.25 22.83
C VAL A 207 -0.64 6.60 23.51
N SER A 208 0.10 6.97 24.58
CA SER A 208 -0.09 8.23 25.28
C SER A 208 0.24 9.47 24.42
N ALA A 209 0.99 9.29 23.34
CA ALA A 209 1.17 10.33 22.32
C ALA A 209 -0.10 10.58 21.48
N GLY A 210 -1.13 9.75 21.60
CA GLY A 210 -2.43 9.90 20.94
C GLY A 210 -2.59 9.04 19.68
N ILE A 211 -1.72 8.06 19.48
CA ILE A 211 -1.79 7.11 18.37
C ILE A 211 -2.88 6.08 18.68
N THR A 212 -3.74 5.76 17.71
CA THR A 212 -5.02 5.10 17.94
C THR A 212 -5.20 3.78 17.21
N THR A 213 -4.32 3.45 16.25
CA THR A 213 -4.40 2.24 15.43
C THR A 213 -3.06 1.53 15.33
N ASP A 214 -3.06 0.26 14.90
CA ASP A 214 -1.88 -0.46 14.45
C ASP A 214 -2.29 -1.58 13.48
N HIS A 215 -1.55 -1.74 12.37
CA HIS A 215 -1.74 -2.78 11.37
C HIS A 215 -0.55 -3.77 11.30
N GLU A 216 0.51 -3.53 12.09
CA GLU A 216 1.76 -4.28 12.07
C GLU A 216 1.84 -5.43 13.09
N CYS A 217 0.78 -5.67 13.87
CA CYS A 217 0.76 -6.81 14.80
C CYS A 217 0.82 -8.14 14.05
N PHE A 218 1.71 -9.04 14.48
CA PHE A 218 1.81 -10.42 13.99
C PHE A 218 1.47 -11.48 15.07
N GLN A 219 1.27 -11.06 16.31
CA GLN A 219 0.98 -11.95 17.43
C GLN A 219 -0.26 -11.51 18.16
N LEU A 220 -1.05 -12.49 18.61
CA LEU A 220 -2.31 -12.26 19.29
C LEU A 220 -2.12 -11.49 20.61
N GLU A 221 -1.08 -11.85 21.38
CA GLU A 221 -0.76 -11.23 22.66
C GLU A 221 -0.40 -9.75 22.51
N GLU A 222 0.38 -9.41 21.48
CA GLU A 222 0.71 -8.03 21.15
C GLU A 222 -0.55 -7.22 20.83
N ALA A 223 -1.42 -7.76 19.98
CA ALA A 223 -2.66 -7.11 19.60
C ALA A 223 -3.61 -6.91 20.80
N LEU A 224 -3.72 -7.90 21.68
CA LEU A 224 -4.52 -7.80 22.91
C LEU A 224 -3.99 -6.72 23.85
N GLU A 225 -2.66 -6.58 24.00
CA GLU A 225 -2.08 -5.49 24.79
C GLU A 225 -2.42 -4.13 24.20
N LYS A 226 -2.28 -3.93 22.87
CA LYS A 226 -2.64 -2.68 22.18
C LYS A 226 -4.14 -2.38 22.35
N ILE A 227 -5.02 -3.36 22.19
CA ILE A 227 -6.47 -3.20 22.43
C ILE A 227 -6.76 -2.78 23.88
N SER A 228 -6.06 -3.37 24.85
CA SER A 228 -6.25 -3.03 26.28
C SER A 228 -5.91 -1.58 26.60
N LEU A 229 -5.03 -0.97 25.82
CA LEU A 229 -4.66 0.44 25.91
C LEU A 229 -5.54 1.37 25.04
N GLY A 230 -6.57 0.82 24.38
CA GLY A 230 -7.56 1.57 23.62
C GLY A 230 -7.33 1.65 22.12
N MET A 231 -6.25 1.07 21.59
CA MET A 231 -5.99 1.05 20.16
C MET A 231 -6.99 0.15 19.42
N LYS A 232 -7.16 0.43 18.14
CA LYS A 232 -7.80 -0.47 17.17
C LYS A 232 -6.73 -1.22 16.38
N ILE A 233 -7.05 -2.45 16.02
CA ILE A 233 -6.18 -3.33 15.25
C ILE A 233 -6.74 -3.49 13.85
N LEU A 234 -5.90 -3.27 12.86
CA LEU A 234 -6.23 -3.50 11.47
C LEU A 234 -5.70 -4.88 11.07
N ILE A 235 -6.61 -5.73 10.62
CA ILE A 235 -6.27 -7.04 10.06
C ILE A 235 -6.05 -6.85 8.56
N ARG A 236 -4.84 -7.20 8.11
CA ARG A 236 -4.41 -6.94 6.73
C ARG A 236 -4.13 -8.21 5.92
N GLU A 237 -4.42 -8.14 4.62
CA GLU A 237 -4.03 -9.10 3.59
C GLU A 237 -3.44 -8.33 2.41
N GLY A 238 -2.19 -7.91 2.56
CA GLY A 238 -1.38 -7.33 1.50
C GLY A 238 -0.74 -8.41 0.61
N SER A 239 -0.01 -7.99 -0.41
CA SER A 239 0.70 -8.92 -1.31
C SER A 239 1.93 -9.57 -0.66
N ALA A 240 2.55 -8.93 0.33
CA ALA A 240 3.66 -9.51 1.09
C ALA A 240 3.34 -9.73 2.55
N ALA A 241 2.80 -8.72 3.23
CA ALA A 241 2.58 -8.76 4.68
C ALA A 241 1.13 -9.13 4.99
N ARG A 242 0.95 -10.27 5.66
CA ARG A 242 -0.37 -10.84 5.99
C ARG A 242 -0.42 -11.21 7.45
N ASN A 243 -1.40 -10.70 8.18
CA ASN A 243 -1.60 -11.02 9.59
C ASN A 243 -3.00 -11.60 9.90
N PHE A 244 -3.80 -11.85 8.86
CA PHE A 244 -5.19 -12.29 9.00
C PHE A 244 -5.29 -13.54 9.88
N ASP A 245 -4.56 -14.61 9.56
CA ASP A 245 -4.69 -15.90 10.27
C ASP A 245 -4.25 -15.81 11.75
N ALA A 246 -3.28 -14.92 12.04
CA ALA A 246 -2.82 -14.67 13.40
C ALA A 246 -3.83 -13.87 14.24
N LEU A 247 -4.53 -12.89 13.63
CA LEU A 247 -5.32 -11.90 14.35
C LEU A 247 -6.83 -12.10 14.24
N ILE A 248 -7.33 -12.86 13.27
CA ILE A 248 -8.77 -13.10 13.12
C ILE A 248 -9.45 -13.72 14.35
N PRO A 249 -8.77 -14.47 15.24
CA PRO A 249 -9.38 -14.94 16.49
C PRO A 249 -9.91 -13.81 17.38
N LEU A 250 -9.38 -12.58 17.27
CA LEU A 250 -9.89 -11.41 17.98
C LEU A 250 -11.34 -11.07 17.61
N MET A 251 -11.81 -11.48 16.42
CA MET A 251 -13.19 -11.27 15.98
C MET A 251 -14.23 -11.89 16.93
N ALA A 252 -13.87 -12.95 17.63
CA ALA A 252 -14.77 -13.59 18.61
C ALA A 252 -14.91 -12.79 19.93
N THR A 253 -13.95 -11.93 20.25
CA THR A 253 -13.88 -11.28 21.58
C THR A 253 -13.87 -9.75 21.52
N HIS A 254 -13.33 -9.16 20.46
CA HIS A 254 -13.13 -7.73 20.32
C HIS A 254 -13.54 -7.20 18.93
N PRO A 255 -14.70 -7.59 18.35
CA PRO A 255 -15.07 -7.24 16.98
C PRO A 255 -15.17 -5.72 16.74
N ASP A 256 -15.52 -4.93 17.76
CA ASP A 256 -15.61 -3.46 17.72
C ASP A 256 -14.24 -2.77 17.70
N LYS A 257 -13.17 -3.51 17.93
CA LYS A 257 -11.79 -3.01 17.90
C LYS A 257 -11.06 -3.35 16.59
N LEU A 258 -11.69 -4.06 15.69
CA LEU A 258 -11.08 -4.53 14.46
C LEU A 258 -11.55 -3.74 13.24
N MET A 259 -10.66 -3.55 12.29
CA MET A 259 -10.93 -3.07 10.94
C MET A 259 -10.18 -3.96 9.94
N PHE A 260 -10.63 -4.04 8.70
CA PHE A 260 -9.92 -4.73 7.62
C PHE A 260 -9.21 -3.73 6.72
N CYS A 261 -8.03 -4.12 6.22
CA CYS A 261 -7.26 -3.32 5.29
C CYS A 261 -6.47 -4.20 4.30
N SER A 262 -6.03 -3.58 3.20
CA SER A 262 -5.18 -4.22 2.21
C SER A 262 -3.70 -3.85 2.38
N ASP A 263 -3.39 -2.68 2.92
CA ASP A 263 -2.03 -2.18 3.04
C ASP A 263 -1.33 -2.13 1.67
N ASP A 264 -0.21 -2.82 1.47
CA ASP A 264 0.49 -2.96 0.20
C ASP A 264 -0.12 -4.08 -0.64
N LYS A 265 -0.91 -3.72 -1.64
CA LYS A 265 -1.59 -4.67 -2.52
C LYS A 265 -1.25 -4.41 -3.98
N HIS A 266 -0.72 -5.41 -4.67
CA HIS A 266 -0.35 -5.36 -6.08
C HIS A 266 -1.58 -5.39 -7.01
N PRO A 267 -1.45 -4.90 -8.26
CA PRO A 267 -2.61 -4.69 -9.14
C PRO A 267 -3.29 -6.00 -9.56
N ASP A 268 -2.55 -7.08 -9.78
CA ASP A 268 -3.08 -8.40 -10.10
C ASP A 268 -3.94 -8.98 -8.95
N GLU A 269 -3.48 -8.86 -7.70
CA GLU A 269 -4.25 -9.28 -6.54
C GLU A 269 -5.44 -8.36 -6.26
N LEU A 270 -5.36 -7.07 -6.65
CA LEU A 270 -6.49 -6.15 -6.54
C LEU A 270 -7.57 -6.47 -7.58
N ASP A 271 -7.20 -6.92 -8.77
CA ASP A 271 -8.14 -7.38 -9.79
C ASP A 271 -8.86 -8.67 -9.37
N ASP A 272 -8.18 -9.57 -8.64
CA ASP A 272 -8.75 -10.81 -8.10
C ASP A 272 -9.68 -10.60 -6.90
N GLY A 273 -9.48 -9.52 -6.12
CA GLY A 273 -10.28 -9.24 -4.93
C GLY A 273 -9.68 -8.17 -4.01
N HIS A 274 -10.53 -7.61 -3.18
CA HIS A 274 -10.14 -6.56 -2.24
C HIS A 274 -10.60 -6.91 -0.81
N ILE A 275 -11.27 -5.99 -0.10
CA ILE A 275 -11.79 -6.22 1.27
C ILE A 275 -12.81 -7.38 1.32
N ASP A 276 -13.52 -7.64 0.24
CA ASP A 276 -14.45 -8.76 0.11
C ASP A 276 -13.81 -10.14 0.35
N VAL A 277 -12.52 -10.29 0.02
CA VAL A 277 -11.75 -11.52 0.27
C VAL A 277 -11.62 -11.78 1.77
N LEU A 278 -11.24 -10.75 2.56
CA LEU A 278 -11.13 -10.85 4.01
C LEU A 278 -12.49 -11.17 4.63
N VAL A 279 -13.54 -10.51 4.14
CA VAL A 279 -14.93 -10.73 4.57
C VAL A 279 -15.33 -12.19 4.36
N ARG A 280 -15.19 -12.70 3.12
CA ARG A 280 -15.55 -14.09 2.81
C ARG A 280 -14.70 -15.10 3.59
N LYS A 281 -13.40 -14.86 3.74
CA LYS A 281 -12.49 -15.69 4.52
C LYS A 281 -12.93 -15.76 5.98
N ALA A 282 -13.23 -14.63 6.63
CA ALA A 282 -13.69 -14.57 8.01
C ALA A 282 -15.04 -15.29 8.21
N ILE A 283 -16.00 -15.08 7.32
CA ILE A 283 -17.31 -15.74 7.38
C ILE A 283 -17.15 -17.27 7.20
N SER A 284 -16.30 -17.72 6.27
CA SER A 284 -16.05 -19.14 6.03
C SER A 284 -15.44 -19.87 7.24
N LEU A 285 -14.69 -19.13 8.08
CA LEU A 285 -14.16 -19.63 9.35
C LEU A 285 -15.21 -19.67 10.48
N GLY A 286 -16.45 -19.22 10.23
CA GLY A 286 -17.57 -19.31 11.17
C GLY A 286 -17.72 -18.10 12.09
N TYR A 287 -17.03 -17.00 11.86
CA TYR A 287 -17.23 -15.77 12.63
C TYR A 287 -18.59 -15.14 12.33
N ASN A 288 -19.10 -14.36 13.29
CA ASN A 288 -20.40 -13.71 13.17
C ASN A 288 -20.41 -12.73 11.99
N VAL A 289 -21.33 -12.93 11.04
CA VAL A 289 -21.37 -12.17 9.78
C VAL A 289 -21.55 -10.67 10.04
N MET A 290 -22.42 -10.28 11.01
CA MET A 290 -22.62 -8.86 11.33
C MET A 290 -21.35 -8.20 11.88
N ASP A 291 -20.60 -8.90 12.71
CA ASP A 291 -19.35 -8.37 13.29
C ASP A 291 -18.26 -8.27 12.22
N VAL A 292 -18.15 -9.25 11.32
CA VAL A 292 -17.24 -9.22 10.16
C VAL A 292 -17.57 -8.03 9.25
N LEU A 293 -18.84 -7.80 8.92
CA LEU A 293 -19.26 -6.67 8.09
C LEU A 293 -19.02 -5.32 8.77
N LYS A 294 -19.16 -5.23 10.10
CA LYS A 294 -18.80 -4.02 10.84
C LYS A 294 -17.31 -3.73 10.75
N ALA A 295 -16.45 -4.73 10.85
CA ALA A 295 -15.01 -4.57 10.69
C ALA A 295 -14.61 -4.16 9.26
N ALA A 296 -15.39 -4.58 8.26
CA ALA A 296 -15.18 -4.22 6.85
C ALA A 296 -15.76 -2.84 6.46
N SER A 297 -16.45 -2.13 7.35
CA SER A 297 -17.10 -0.86 7.00
C SER A 297 -17.31 0.07 8.20
N LEU A 298 -18.31 -0.21 9.06
CA LEU A 298 -18.79 0.66 10.13
C LEU A 298 -17.69 1.08 11.12
N ASN A 299 -16.78 0.16 11.45
CA ASN A 299 -15.73 0.44 12.43
C ASN A 299 -14.75 1.50 11.91
N ALA A 300 -14.36 1.42 10.62
CA ALA A 300 -13.52 2.43 9.96
C ALA A 300 -14.26 3.78 9.84
N VAL A 301 -15.52 3.76 9.38
CA VAL A 301 -16.36 4.96 9.27
C VAL A 301 -16.44 5.71 10.60
N ARG A 302 -16.66 4.99 11.70
CA ARG A 302 -16.74 5.60 13.05
C ARG A 302 -15.40 6.08 13.57
N HIS A 303 -14.32 5.34 13.29
CA HIS A 303 -12.99 5.67 13.81
C HIS A 303 -12.43 6.93 13.16
N TYR A 304 -12.53 7.03 11.84
CA TYR A 304 -12.00 8.16 11.08
C TYR A 304 -13.04 9.26 10.80
N ASN A 305 -14.28 9.09 11.32
CA ASN A 305 -15.39 10.00 11.06
C ASN A 305 -15.62 10.26 9.57
N LEU A 306 -15.71 9.17 8.78
CA LEU A 306 -15.82 9.23 7.33
C LEU A 306 -17.24 9.53 6.88
N ASN A 307 -17.36 10.28 5.79
CA ASN A 307 -18.65 10.51 5.15
C ASN A 307 -18.98 9.35 4.17
N VAL A 308 -19.16 8.15 4.70
CA VAL A 308 -19.59 6.95 3.96
C VAL A 308 -20.93 6.50 4.52
N GLY A 309 -21.90 6.29 3.65
CA GLY A 309 -23.24 5.88 4.05
C GLY A 309 -23.29 4.48 4.65
N MET A 310 -24.00 4.35 5.77
CA MET A 310 -24.20 3.09 6.51
C MET A 310 -25.65 2.61 6.45
N LEU A 311 -26.33 2.90 5.35
CA LEU A 311 -27.76 2.59 5.13
C LEU A 311 -28.66 3.18 6.23
N GLN A 312 -28.49 4.48 6.52
CA GLN A 312 -29.40 5.24 7.37
C GLN A 312 -30.02 6.37 6.55
N GLU A 313 -31.24 6.83 6.94
CA GLU A 313 -31.88 7.97 6.29
C GLU A 313 -31.02 9.24 6.42
N GLY A 314 -30.79 9.93 5.32
CA GLY A 314 -29.90 11.09 5.23
C GLY A 314 -28.46 10.80 4.81
N ASP A 315 -28.02 9.55 4.90
CA ASP A 315 -26.70 9.12 4.44
C ASP A 315 -26.55 9.27 2.92
N ASP A 316 -25.30 9.36 2.45
CA ASP A 316 -24.98 9.09 1.05
C ASP A 316 -25.38 7.65 0.71
N ALA A 317 -25.89 7.42 -0.50
CA ALA A 317 -26.29 6.09 -0.97
C ALA A 317 -25.06 5.28 -1.41
N ASP A 318 -24.28 4.81 -0.44
CA ASP A 318 -23.06 4.03 -0.59
C ASP A 318 -23.33 2.59 -0.13
N PHE A 319 -23.69 1.72 -1.05
CA PHE A 319 -24.08 0.36 -0.69
C PHE A 319 -23.77 -0.63 -1.81
N ILE A 320 -23.74 -1.89 -1.45
CA ILE A 320 -23.64 -3.00 -2.40
C ILE A 320 -24.87 -3.88 -2.35
N VAL A 321 -25.13 -4.53 -3.49
CA VAL A 321 -26.14 -5.57 -3.61
C VAL A 321 -25.45 -6.90 -3.83
N VAL A 322 -25.80 -7.89 -2.99
CA VAL A 322 -25.23 -9.24 -3.04
C VAL A 322 -26.34 -10.30 -3.08
N ASP A 323 -26.06 -11.44 -3.70
CA ASP A 323 -27.02 -12.55 -3.77
C ASP A 323 -27.03 -13.36 -2.46
N ASP A 324 -25.89 -13.50 -1.79
CA ASP A 324 -25.71 -14.29 -0.57
C ASP A 324 -25.02 -13.48 0.53
N PHE A 325 -25.68 -13.39 1.67
CA PHE A 325 -25.17 -12.71 2.85
C PHE A 325 -23.97 -13.43 3.51
N LYS A 326 -23.91 -14.77 3.36
CA LYS A 326 -22.82 -15.57 3.94
C LYS A 326 -21.58 -15.67 3.07
N SER A 327 -21.70 -15.34 1.80
CA SER A 327 -20.60 -15.27 0.86
C SER A 327 -20.80 -14.06 -0.05
N PRO A 328 -20.66 -12.83 0.50
CA PRO A 328 -21.00 -11.62 -0.23
C PRO A 328 -20.02 -11.38 -1.38
N VAL A 329 -20.57 -11.44 -2.60
CA VAL A 329 -19.92 -11.00 -3.84
C VAL A 329 -20.76 -9.85 -4.39
N ALA A 330 -20.17 -8.69 -4.59
CA ALA A 330 -20.86 -7.51 -5.07
C ALA A 330 -21.40 -7.75 -6.49
N ARG A 331 -22.72 -7.69 -6.62
CA ARG A 331 -23.42 -7.68 -7.92
C ARG A 331 -23.60 -6.28 -8.45
N GLN A 332 -23.80 -5.35 -7.54
CA GLN A 332 -23.88 -3.93 -7.84
C GLN A 332 -23.21 -3.16 -6.71
N THR A 333 -22.47 -2.13 -7.09
CA THR A 333 -21.85 -1.18 -6.16
C THR A 333 -22.34 0.21 -6.46
N TYR A 334 -22.88 0.88 -5.45
CA TYR A 334 -23.39 2.24 -5.54
C TYR A 334 -22.57 3.17 -4.64
N ILE A 335 -22.19 4.34 -5.16
CA ILE A 335 -21.57 5.43 -4.42
C ILE A 335 -22.34 6.72 -4.72
N LYS A 336 -22.86 7.36 -3.68
CA LYS A 336 -23.76 8.52 -3.80
C LYS A 336 -24.89 8.26 -4.82
N GLY A 337 -25.46 7.05 -4.79
CA GLY A 337 -26.52 6.63 -5.68
C GLY A 337 -26.10 6.39 -7.14
N VAL A 338 -24.83 6.55 -7.48
CA VAL A 338 -24.30 6.21 -8.81
C VAL A 338 -23.93 4.73 -8.83
N LEU A 339 -24.41 3.99 -9.84
CA LEU A 339 -24.00 2.60 -10.07
C LEU A 339 -22.59 2.59 -10.67
N VAL A 340 -21.58 2.35 -9.81
CA VAL A 340 -20.16 2.42 -10.17
C VAL A 340 -19.57 1.09 -10.64
N ALA A 341 -20.23 -0.04 -10.29
CA ALA A 341 -19.88 -1.36 -10.83
C ALA A 341 -21.10 -2.27 -10.86
N GLU A 342 -21.15 -3.16 -11.85
CA GLU A 342 -22.17 -4.18 -11.98
C GLU A 342 -21.58 -5.49 -12.49
N ASN A 343 -21.86 -6.61 -11.78
CA ASN A 343 -21.43 -7.97 -12.12
C ASN A 343 -19.92 -8.08 -12.40
N GLY A 344 -19.09 -7.41 -11.60
CA GLY A 344 -17.63 -7.43 -11.73
C GLY A 344 -17.08 -6.51 -12.82
N VAL A 345 -17.90 -5.63 -13.39
CA VAL A 345 -17.49 -4.67 -14.42
C VAL A 345 -17.65 -3.24 -13.87
N ALA A 346 -16.59 -2.46 -13.91
CA ALA A 346 -16.62 -1.07 -13.51
C ALA A 346 -17.35 -0.19 -14.54
N ASN A 347 -18.23 0.70 -14.07
CA ASN A 347 -18.88 1.74 -14.87
C ASN A 347 -18.09 3.08 -14.84
N ILE A 348 -17.00 3.14 -14.07
CA ILE A 348 -16.08 4.28 -14.04
C ILE A 348 -15.24 4.24 -15.31
N LYS A 349 -15.21 5.36 -16.04
CA LYS A 349 -14.43 5.46 -17.28
C LYS A 349 -12.97 5.78 -16.99
N TYR A 350 -12.09 5.21 -17.79
CA TYR A 350 -10.69 5.63 -17.86
C TYR A 350 -10.59 7.09 -18.34
N GLU A 351 -9.70 7.86 -17.73
CA GLU A 351 -9.39 9.23 -18.14
C GLU A 351 -7.87 9.43 -18.16
N GLU A 352 -7.35 9.93 -19.27
CA GLU A 352 -5.93 10.28 -19.40
C GLU A 352 -5.53 11.33 -18.36
N THR A 353 -4.36 11.15 -17.74
CA THR A 353 -3.86 12.04 -16.69
C THR A 353 -2.39 12.40 -16.90
N GLN A 354 -1.94 13.45 -16.21
CA GLN A 354 -0.54 13.84 -16.19
C GLN A 354 0.32 12.81 -15.45
N THR A 355 1.61 12.75 -15.82
CA THR A 355 2.59 11.83 -15.25
C THR A 355 3.73 12.59 -14.57
N PRO A 356 3.48 13.27 -13.41
CA PRO A 356 4.53 13.99 -12.71
C PRO A 356 5.57 12.99 -12.19
N ASN A 357 6.86 13.33 -12.33
CA ASN A 357 7.95 12.46 -11.90
C ASN A 357 9.22 13.26 -11.57
N ILE A 358 10.04 12.71 -10.67
CA ILE A 358 11.43 13.11 -10.45
C ILE A 358 12.30 11.88 -10.71
N PHE A 359 12.96 11.86 -11.88
CA PHE A 359 13.79 10.73 -12.28
C PHE A 359 15.03 11.25 -13.01
N LYS A 360 16.20 11.16 -12.36
CA LYS A 360 17.49 11.71 -12.82
C LYS A 360 18.61 10.67 -12.81
N ALA A 361 18.26 9.37 -12.72
CA ALA A 361 19.24 8.32 -12.81
C ALA A 361 19.92 8.31 -14.18
N ASN A 362 21.23 8.11 -14.20
CA ASN A 362 21.98 7.83 -15.42
C ASN A 362 21.96 6.32 -15.71
N PHE A 363 22.11 5.96 -16.99
CA PHE A 363 22.41 4.58 -17.37
C PHE A 363 23.65 4.08 -16.61
N ILE A 364 23.57 2.85 -16.12
CA ILE A 364 24.70 2.20 -15.45
C ILE A 364 25.52 1.39 -16.45
N HIS A 365 26.80 1.15 -16.11
CA HIS A 365 27.76 0.41 -16.90
C HIS A 365 28.30 -0.79 -16.11
N ALA A 366 28.91 -1.75 -16.79
CA ALA A 366 29.38 -2.97 -16.15
C ALA A 366 30.41 -2.72 -15.03
N ASP A 367 31.27 -1.72 -15.19
CA ASP A 367 32.26 -1.33 -14.18
C ASP A 367 31.65 -0.77 -12.89
N ASP A 368 30.42 -0.25 -12.94
CA ASP A 368 29.70 0.27 -11.78
C ASP A 368 29.27 -0.84 -10.82
N LEU A 369 29.12 -2.08 -11.34
CA LEU A 369 28.70 -3.26 -10.59
C LEU A 369 29.86 -4.12 -10.09
N PHE A 370 31.11 -3.73 -10.42
CA PHE A 370 32.29 -4.49 -10.01
C PHE A 370 32.56 -4.40 -8.51
N VAL A 371 32.62 -5.56 -7.85
CA VAL A 371 32.98 -5.68 -6.43
C VAL A 371 34.32 -6.40 -6.33
N PRO A 372 35.41 -5.74 -5.91
CA PRO A 372 36.73 -6.36 -5.83
C PRO A 372 36.77 -7.43 -4.74
N ASP A 373 37.47 -8.55 -5.02
CA ASP A 373 37.82 -9.50 -3.97
C ASP A 373 38.90 -8.92 -3.06
N LYS A 374 38.65 -8.97 -1.75
CA LYS A 374 39.59 -8.54 -0.70
C LYS A 374 40.13 -9.71 0.14
N GLY A 375 39.86 -10.94 -0.29
CA GLY A 375 40.21 -12.13 0.49
C GLY A 375 39.47 -12.23 1.84
N LYS A 376 38.30 -11.63 1.95
CA LYS A 376 37.44 -11.60 3.14
C LYS A 376 36.10 -12.22 2.83
N LYS A 377 35.44 -12.76 3.84
CA LYS A 377 34.02 -13.15 3.74
C LYS A 377 33.15 -11.94 3.48
N ILE A 378 32.00 -12.19 2.87
CA ILE A 378 30.98 -11.17 2.59
C ILE A 378 29.75 -11.38 3.46
N LYS A 379 29.09 -10.28 3.82
CA LYS A 379 27.78 -10.27 4.46
C LYS A 379 26.71 -10.45 3.38
N VAL A 380 25.73 -11.30 3.66
CA VAL A 380 24.64 -11.63 2.76
C VAL A 380 23.32 -11.33 3.45
N ILE A 381 22.45 -10.59 2.76
CA ILE A 381 21.04 -10.42 3.17
C ILE A 381 20.33 -11.76 2.89
N GLU A 382 19.57 -12.28 3.84
CA GLU A 382 18.74 -13.45 3.59
C GLU A 382 17.27 -13.04 3.70
N CYS A 383 16.58 -12.98 2.55
CA CYS A 383 15.15 -12.67 2.53
C CYS A 383 14.32 -13.90 2.92
N VAL A 384 13.16 -13.65 3.52
CA VAL A 384 12.18 -14.66 3.94
C VAL A 384 10.89 -14.41 3.18
N ASP A 385 10.41 -15.42 2.46
CA ASP A 385 9.18 -15.29 1.66
C ASP A 385 7.97 -14.90 2.53
N GLY A 386 7.21 -13.91 2.07
CA GLY A 386 6.03 -13.41 2.77
C GLY A 386 6.32 -12.57 4.03
N GLN A 387 7.58 -12.17 4.28
CA GLN A 387 7.97 -11.36 5.43
C GLN A 387 8.78 -10.13 5.00
N LEU A 388 8.66 -9.06 5.79
CA LEU A 388 9.44 -7.83 5.58
C LEU A 388 10.82 -7.90 6.26
N ILE A 389 10.94 -8.71 7.32
CA ILE A 389 12.20 -8.94 8.03
C ILE A 389 13.17 -9.75 7.17
N THR A 390 14.46 -9.53 7.39
CA THR A 390 15.55 -10.32 6.79
C THR A 390 16.43 -10.89 7.87
N ASN A 391 17.15 -11.97 7.55
CA ASN A 391 18.28 -12.43 8.34
C ASN A 391 19.58 -11.94 7.70
N CYS A 392 20.71 -12.16 8.37
CA CYS A 392 22.03 -11.96 7.78
C CYS A 392 22.99 -13.09 8.17
N PHE A 393 23.92 -13.39 7.28
CA PHE A 393 25.04 -14.32 7.54
C PHE A 393 26.28 -13.89 6.77
N THR A 394 27.43 -14.49 7.08
CA THR A 394 28.68 -14.30 6.34
C THR A 394 29.10 -15.57 5.62
N THR A 395 29.69 -15.45 4.43
CA THR A 395 30.16 -16.57 3.62
C THR A 395 31.39 -16.20 2.80
N ASP A 396 32.14 -17.20 2.36
CA ASP A 396 33.20 -17.01 1.38
C ASP A 396 32.59 -16.63 0.01
N PRO A 397 33.10 -15.58 -0.65
CA PRO A 397 32.55 -15.12 -1.91
C PRO A 397 32.95 -16.04 -3.08
N LYS A 398 32.09 -16.14 -4.10
CA LYS A 398 32.47 -16.68 -5.41
C LYS A 398 33.25 -15.62 -6.18
N VAL A 399 34.49 -15.92 -6.54
CA VAL A 399 35.39 -14.97 -7.20
C VAL A 399 35.68 -15.40 -8.64
N VAL A 400 35.56 -14.46 -9.58
CA VAL A 400 35.92 -14.64 -10.99
C VAL A 400 36.71 -13.40 -11.41
N ASN A 401 37.89 -13.59 -11.97
CA ASN A 401 38.77 -12.50 -12.47
C ASN A 401 39.00 -11.38 -11.44
N GLY A 402 39.15 -11.73 -10.16
CA GLY A 402 39.38 -10.77 -9.08
C GLY A 402 38.14 -9.97 -8.62
N GLY A 403 36.99 -10.27 -9.18
CA GLY A 403 35.70 -9.70 -8.80
C GLY A 403 34.79 -10.74 -8.13
N ILE A 404 33.99 -10.28 -7.16
CA ILE A 404 32.96 -11.10 -6.50
C ILE A 404 31.72 -11.12 -7.42
N VAL A 405 31.22 -12.32 -7.75
CA VAL A 405 30.08 -12.55 -8.62
C VAL A 405 28.97 -13.31 -7.90
N SER A 406 27.77 -13.33 -8.47
CA SER A 406 26.67 -14.16 -7.95
C SER A 406 27.03 -15.65 -7.97
N ASP A 407 26.64 -16.35 -6.90
CA ASP A 407 26.76 -17.81 -6.77
C ASP A 407 25.36 -18.45 -6.86
N VAL A 408 24.97 -18.80 -8.08
CA VAL A 408 23.64 -19.34 -8.38
C VAL A 408 23.41 -20.70 -7.69
N GLU A 409 24.47 -21.50 -7.47
CA GLU A 409 24.34 -22.82 -6.86
C GLU A 409 23.91 -22.70 -5.38
N ASN A 410 24.43 -21.70 -4.68
CA ASN A 410 24.12 -21.41 -3.28
C ASN A 410 23.02 -20.36 -3.10
N ASP A 411 22.39 -19.91 -4.22
CA ASP A 411 21.38 -18.85 -4.27
C ASP A 411 21.87 -17.53 -3.63
N ILE A 412 23.13 -17.17 -3.85
CA ILE A 412 23.70 -15.89 -3.42
C ILE A 412 23.84 -15.00 -4.64
N LEU A 413 22.92 -14.06 -4.79
CA LEU A 413 22.84 -13.20 -5.96
C LEU A 413 23.30 -11.79 -5.66
N LYS A 414 23.77 -11.06 -6.67
CA LYS A 414 24.08 -9.64 -6.55
C LYS A 414 22.78 -8.84 -6.48
N ILE A 415 22.67 -7.95 -5.48
CA ILE A 415 21.61 -6.95 -5.34
C ILE A 415 22.23 -5.57 -5.43
N VAL A 416 21.55 -4.64 -6.10
CA VAL A 416 22.03 -3.28 -6.30
C VAL A 416 20.93 -2.26 -6.00
N VAL A 417 21.31 -1.09 -5.47
CA VAL A 417 20.43 0.07 -5.35
C VAL A 417 21.09 1.27 -6.03
N ILE A 418 20.33 1.89 -6.94
CA ILE A 418 20.77 3.02 -7.74
C ILE A 418 19.96 4.25 -7.35
N ASN A 419 20.65 5.34 -7.01
CA ASN A 419 20.00 6.60 -6.73
C ASN A 419 19.31 7.14 -7.98
N ARG A 420 18.00 7.40 -7.90
CA ARG A 420 17.22 7.93 -9.01
C ARG A 420 17.08 9.46 -9.00
N TYR A 421 17.45 10.12 -7.91
CA TYR A 421 17.28 11.56 -7.69
C TYR A 421 18.47 12.39 -8.14
N HIS A 422 19.65 11.81 -8.13
CA HIS A 422 20.88 12.41 -8.63
C HIS A 422 21.89 11.33 -9.08
N PRO A 423 22.79 11.65 -10.01
CA PRO A 423 23.85 10.73 -10.43
C PRO A 423 24.71 10.30 -9.24
N ALA A 424 24.81 9.00 -9.02
CA ALA A 424 25.64 8.37 -7.99
C ALA A 424 26.10 6.97 -8.44
N LYS A 425 27.16 6.46 -7.83
CA LYS A 425 27.54 5.06 -8.05
C LYS A 425 26.50 4.13 -7.41
N PRO A 426 26.12 3.02 -8.07
CA PRO A 426 25.29 2.00 -7.46
C PRO A 426 25.87 1.47 -6.14
N ALA A 427 25.04 1.30 -5.15
CA ALA A 427 25.37 0.48 -3.98
C ALA A 427 25.19 -0.99 -4.35
N VAL A 428 26.18 -1.83 -4.06
CA VAL A 428 26.18 -3.25 -4.41
C VAL A 428 26.33 -4.10 -3.16
N ALA A 429 25.51 -5.13 -3.02
CA ALA A 429 25.58 -6.12 -1.96
C ALA A 429 25.20 -7.52 -2.49
N PHE A 430 25.00 -8.47 -1.59
CA PHE A 430 24.62 -9.85 -1.92
C PHE A 430 23.41 -10.28 -1.12
N ILE A 431 22.53 -11.06 -1.78
CA ILE A 431 21.26 -11.51 -1.23
C ILE A 431 21.01 -12.97 -1.55
N LYS A 432 20.36 -13.67 -0.62
CA LYS A 432 19.88 -15.04 -0.74
C LYS A 432 18.36 -15.10 -0.60
N GLY A 433 17.73 -16.08 -1.28
CA GLY A 433 16.31 -16.37 -1.16
C GLY A 433 15.50 -16.01 -2.41
N PHE A 434 16.11 -15.37 -3.42
CA PHE A 434 15.42 -15.05 -4.69
C PHE A 434 15.29 -16.24 -5.63
N GLY A 435 16.24 -17.18 -5.60
CA GLY A 435 16.20 -18.42 -6.37
C GLY A 435 16.41 -18.28 -7.87
N LEU A 436 16.76 -17.09 -8.39
CA LEU A 436 16.98 -16.89 -9.82
C LEU A 436 18.14 -17.78 -10.32
N ARG A 437 17.91 -18.44 -11.46
CA ARG A 437 18.91 -19.26 -12.15
C ARG A 437 19.51 -18.56 -13.36
N ARG A 438 18.84 -17.53 -13.86
CA ARG A 438 19.25 -16.66 -14.99
C ARG A 438 18.48 -15.34 -14.90
N GLY A 439 18.98 -14.31 -15.59
CA GLY A 439 18.30 -13.04 -15.72
C GLY A 439 18.38 -12.15 -14.47
N ALA A 440 17.55 -11.12 -14.46
CA ALA A 440 17.47 -10.13 -13.40
C ALA A 440 16.05 -9.56 -13.24
N LEU A 441 15.76 -9.06 -12.05
CA LEU A 441 14.57 -8.28 -11.72
C LEU A 441 15.01 -6.87 -11.30
N ALA A 442 14.28 -5.84 -11.71
CA ALA A 442 14.51 -4.48 -11.26
C ALA A 442 13.18 -3.74 -11.02
N SER A 443 13.17 -2.81 -10.08
CA SER A 443 12.01 -2.01 -9.72
C SER A 443 12.41 -0.61 -9.28
N SER A 444 11.62 0.41 -9.64
CA SER A 444 11.66 1.74 -9.02
C SER A 444 10.69 1.87 -7.86
N VAL A 445 9.86 0.86 -7.61
CA VAL A 445 9.11 0.71 -6.36
C VAL A 445 10.06 0.04 -5.36
N ALA A 446 10.57 0.81 -4.40
CA ALA A 446 11.54 0.36 -3.41
C ALA A 446 11.34 1.17 -2.13
N HIS A 447 10.57 0.61 -1.21
CA HIS A 447 10.10 1.28 0.01
C HIS A 447 11.25 1.80 0.89
N ASP A 448 11.14 3.02 1.44
CA ASP A 448 10.12 4.04 1.14
C ASP A 448 10.67 5.12 0.20
N SER A 449 11.98 5.19 0.03
CA SER A 449 12.65 6.27 -0.73
C SER A 449 12.59 6.07 -2.24
N HIS A 450 12.16 4.90 -2.71
CA HIS A 450 11.94 4.56 -4.10
C HIS A 450 13.14 4.81 -5.02
N ASN A 451 14.33 4.51 -4.55
CA ASN A 451 15.48 4.34 -5.40
C ASN A 451 15.33 3.07 -6.26
N ILE A 452 16.06 2.94 -7.35
CA ILE A 452 15.97 1.74 -8.19
C ILE A 452 16.66 0.58 -7.45
N VAL A 453 15.95 -0.53 -7.25
CA VAL A 453 16.49 -1.77 -6.69
C VAL A 453 16.49 -2.87 -7.75
N ALA A 454 17.58 -3.65 -7.83
CA ALA A 454 17.63 -4.78 -8.75
C ALA A 454 18.40 -5.97 -8.15
N VAL A 455 18.02 -7.18 -8.55
CA VAL A 455 18.68 -8.44 -8.21
C VAL A 455 18.88 -9.27 -9.47
N GLY A 456 20.05 -9.91 -9.62
CA GLY A 456 20.28 -10.71 -10.82
C GLY A 456 21.47 -11.67 -10.75
N VAL A 457 21.52 -12.54 -11.75
CA VAL A 457 22.51 -13.61 -11.86
C VAL A 457 23.82 -13.09 -12.43
N THR A 458 23.77 -12.25 -13.45
CA THR A 458 24.97 -11.65 -14.06
C THR A 458 24.89 -10.13 -14.02
N ASP A 459 26.05 -9.48 -14.02
CA ASP A 459 26.14 -8.01 -14.09
C ASP A 459 25.48 -7.50 -15.39
N SER A 460 25.60 -8.27 -16.49
CA SER A 460 24.94 -7.94 -17.76
C SER A 460 23.42 -7.99 -17.65
N ASP A 461 22.84 -8.99 -17.01
CA ASP A 461 21.38 -9.08 -16.83
C ASP A 461 20.86 -7.93 -15.97
N ILE A 462 21.55 -7.62 -14.85
CA ILE A 462 21.21 -6.48 -13.98
C ILE A 462 21.25 -5.16 -14.77
N LEU A 463 22.33 -4.96 -15.53
CA LEU A 463 22.52 -3.76 -16.34
C LEU A 463 21.37 -3.56 -17.34
N HIS A 464 20.97 -4.61 -18.05
CA HIS A 464 19.86 -4.52 -19.02
C HIS A 464 18.53 -4.25 -18.34
N ALA A 465 18.22 -4.95 -17.23
CA ALA A 465 16.98 -4.76 -16.48
C ALA A 465 16.86 -3.33 -15.93
N VAL A 466 17.94 -2.81 -15.33
CA VAL A 466 17.99 -1.46 -14.76
C VAL A 466 17.92 -0.38 -15.85
N ASN A 467 18.72 -0.52 -16.93
CA ASN A 467 18.74 0.50 -17.97
C ASN A 467 17.41 0.59 -18.74
N LEU A 468 16.71 -0.54 -18.93
CA LEU A 468 15.35 -0.55 -19.47
C LEU A 468 14.37 0.22 -18.56
N LEU A 469 14.49 0.05 -17.25
CA LEU A 469 13.68 0.79 -16.28
C LEU A 469 14.00 2.30 -16.29
N ILE A 470 15.28 2.67 -16.45
CA ILE A 470 15.70 4.08 -16.57
C ILE A 470 15.14 4.71 -17.85
N GLU A 471 15.13 3.98 -18.96
CA GLU A 471 14.56 4.43 -20.23
C GLU A 471 13.06 4.76 -20.10
N HIS A 472 12.33 3.97 -19.32
CA HIS A 472 10.91 4.21 -19.02
C HIS A 472 10.66 5.23 -17.89
N THR A 473 11.73 5.81 -17.30
CA THR A 473 11.64 6.72 -16.14
C THR A 473 10.89 6.14 -14.92
N GLY A 474 11.00 4.83 -14.74
CA GLY A 474 10.39 4.07 -13.66
C GLY A 474 9.58 2.89 -14.16
N GLY A 475 9.41 1.90 -13.29
CA GLY A 475 8.69 0.69 -13.62
C GLY A 475 9.15 -0.54 -12.86
N VAL A 476 8.68 -1.66 -13.34
CA VAL A 476 9.07 -3.01 -12.91
C VAL A 476 9.54 -3.77 -14.13
N THR A 477 10.70 -4.44 -14.05
CA THR A 477 11.25 -5.23 -15.14
C THR A 477 11.70 -6.60 -14.71
N ALA A 478 11.38 -7.61 -15.51
CA ALA A 478 12.00 -8.93 -15.50
C ALA A 478 12.73 -9.13 -16.84
N TYR A 479 13.99 -9.50 -16.80
CA TYR A 479 14.85 -9.58 -17.99
C TYR A 479 15.70 -10.84 -17.99
N CYS A 480 15.82 -11.44 -19.18
CA CYS A 480 16.93 -12.33 -19.54
C CYS A 480 17.23 -12.17 -21.05
N SER A 481 18.35 -12.70 -21.52
CA SER A 481 18.79 -12.53 -22.92
C SER A 481 17.79 -12.96 -24.00
N THR A 482 16.79 -13.76 -23.66
CA THR A 482 15.79 -14.31 -24.60
C THR A 482 14.38 -13.76 -24.39
N GLU A 483 14.11 -13.13 -23.25
CA GLU A 483 12.76 -12.68 -22.89
C GLU A 483 12.84 -11.51 -21.91
N MET A 484 11.95 -10.55 -22.07
CA MET A 484 11.79 -9.42 -21.13
C MET A 484 10.33 -9.02 -21.00
N VAL A 485 9.99 -8.55 -19.82
CA VAL A 485 8.72 -7.88 -19.53
C VAL A 485 9.02 -6.59 -18.76
N ALA A 486 8.44 -5.49 -19.19
CA ALA A 486 8.49 -4.20 -18.50
C ALA A 486 7.08 -3.71 -18.23
N VAL A 487 6.85 -3.17 -17.04
CA VAL A 487 5.63 -2.47 -16.64
C VAL A 487 6.04 -1.03 -16.36
N PRO A 488 5.83 -0.09 -17.29
CA PRO A 488 6.18 1.32 -17.09
C PRO A 488 5.32 1.97 -16.00
N LEU A 489 5.96 2.75 -15.13
CA LEU A 489 5.31 3.49 -14.04
C LEU A 489 5.69 4.97 -14.11
N PRO A 490 5.16 5.73 -15.08
CA PRO A 490 5.61 7.10 -15.35
C PRO A 490 5.19 8.10 -14.27
N VAL A 491 4.18 7.79 -13.46
CA VAL A 491 3.75 8.66 -12.36
C VAL A 491 4.61 8.39 -11.15
N ALA A 492 5.48 9.32 -10.83
CA ALA A 492 6.46 9.26 -9.73
C ALA A 492 7.39 8.02 -9.79
N GLY A 493 7.43 7.28 -10.89
CA GLY A 493 8.11 5.97 -10.98
C GLY A 493 7.46 4.89 -10.12
N LEU A 494 6.22 5.08 -9.71
CA LEU A 494 5.46 4.23 -8.79
C LEU A 494 4.17 3.71 -9.39
N MET A 495 3.49 4.53 -10.19
CA MET A 495 2.16 4.25 -10.71
C MET A 495 2.09 4.42 -12.23
N SER A 496 1.24 3.61 -12.84
CA SER A 496 0.82 3.75 -14.24
C SER A 496 -0.44 4.62 -14.33
N ASN A 497 -0.51 5.40 -15.41
CA ASN A 497 -1.71 6.11 -15.81
C ASN A 497 -2.49 5.39 -16.94
N GLU A 498 -2.09 4.18 -17.27
CA GLU A 498 -2.77 3.32 -18.24
C GLU A 498 -3.98 2.61 -17.60
N ASP A 499 -4.77 1.90 -18.41
CA ASP A 499 -5.90 1.11 -17.93
C ASP A 499 -5.48 0.10 -16.86
N GLY A 500 -6.13 0.14 -15.70
CA GLY A 500 -5.75 -0.65 -14.53
C GLY A 500 -5.75 -2.16 -14.76
N TYR A 501 -6.66 -2.67 -15.61
CA TYR A 501 -6.69 -4.10 -15.95
C TYR A 501 -5.52 -4.50 -16.86
N GLU A 502 -5.10 -3.60 -17.76
CA GLU A 502 -3.91 -3.84 -18.60
C GLU A 502 -2.63 -3.83 -17.75
N VAL A 503 -2.56 -2.93 -16.76
CA VAL A 503 -1.43 -2.89 -15.81
C VAL A 503 -1.39 -4.15 -14.95
N ALA A 504 -2.52 -4.62 -14.44
CA ALA A 504 -2.61 -5.87 -13.67
C ALA A 504 -2.13 -7.07 -14.49
N ALA A 505 -2.60 -7.22 -15.72
CA ALA A 505 -2.17 -8.27 -16.63
C ALA A 505 -0.67 -8.18 -16.98
N ALA A 506 -0.14 -6.97 -17.19
CA ALA A 506 1.29 -6.77 -17.47
C ALA A 506 2.16 -7.12 -16.25
N TYR A 507 1.70 -6.79 -15.03
CA TYR A 507 2.39 -7.15 -13.80
C TYR A 507 2.35 -8.65 -13.52
N GLU A 508 1.22 -9.32 -13.76
CA GLU A 508 1.12 -10.79 -13.71
C GLU A 508 2.14 -11.46 -14.65
N ASN A 509 2.26 -10.94 -15.89
CA ASN A 509 3.24 -11.44 -16.85
C ASN A 509 4.69 -11.24 -16.37
N ALA A 510 5.01 -10.10 -15.73
CA ALA A 510 6.33 -9.85 -15.15
C ALA A 510 6.64 -10.83 -14.01
N THR A 511 5.66 -11.06 -13.11
CA THR A 511 5.74 -12.03 -12.02
C THR A 511 5.90 -13.46 -12.58
N ALA A 512 5.14 -13.83 -13.60
CA ALA A 512 5.26 -15.14 -14.28
C ALA A 512 6.66 -15.33 -14.90
N LEU A 513 7.23 -14.28 -15.50
CA LEU A 513 8.61 -14.35 -16.00
C LEU A 513 9.60 -14.52 -14.84
N ALA A 514 9.48 -13.78 -13.74
CA ALA A 514 10.34 -13.96 -12.56
C ALA A 514 10.34 -15.41 -12.05
N LYS A 515 9.15 -16.07 -12.04
CA LYS A 515 9.03 -17.50 -11.70
C LYS A 515 9.77 -18.39 -12.71
N ARG A 516 9.63 -18.14 -14.03
CA ARG A 516 10.37 -18.88 -15.08
C ARG A 516 11.87 -18.67 -15.02
N LEU A 517 12.33 -17.52 -14.51
CA LEU A 517 13.75 -17.26 -14.26
C LEU A 517 14.29 -18.01 -13.04
N GLY A 518 13.41 -18.59 -12.22
CA GLY A 518 13.77 -19.47 -11.10
C GLY A 518 13.24 -19.04 -9.74
N SER A 519 12.65 -17.86 -9.60
CA SER A 519 12.14 -17.37 -8.32
C SER A 519 10.99 -18.25 -7.79
N LYS A 520 11.05 -18.55 -6.49
CA LYS A 520 10.01 -19.29 -5.78
C LYS A 520 9.22 -18.38 -4.83
N LEU A 521 9.65 -17.14 -4.67
CA LEU A 521 8.99 -16.15 -3.82
C LEU A 521 7.54 -15.96 -4.25
N TYR A 522 6.62 -15.82 -3.33
CA TYR A 522 5.22 -15.55 -3.63
C TYR A 522 5.08 -14.27 -4.48
N ALA A 523 5.60 -13.15 -3.98
CA ALA A 523 5.60 -11.84 -4.62
C ALA A 523 7.05 -11.31 -4.80
N PRO A 524 7.78 -11.72 -5.86
CA PRO A 524 9.21 -11.45 -6.00
C PRO A 524 9.55 -9.95 -6.09
N PHE A 525 8.70 -9.12 -6.72
CA PHE A 525 8.93 -7.69 -6.81
C PHE A 525 8.62 -6.97 -5.50
N MET A 526 7.58 -7.38 -4.76
CA MET A 526 7.32 -6.84 -3.44
C MET A 526 8.47 -7.19 -2.47
N THR A 527 8.92 -8.45 -2.48
CA THR A 527 10.10 -8.83 -1.69
C THR A 527 11.31 -7.98 -2.05
N LEU A 528 11.55 -7.73 -3.35
CA LEU A 528 12.67 -6.90 -3.82
C LEU A 528 12.54 -5.45 -3.29
N ALA A 529 11.34 -4.88 -3.34
CA ALA A 529 11.07 -3.51 -2.90
C ALA A 529 11.42 -3.30 -1.41
N PHE A 530 11.08 -4.28 -0.56
CA PHE A 530 11.37 -4.21 0.88
C PHE A 530 12.83 -4.48 1.25
N MET A 531 13.67 -4.92 0.31
CA MET A 531 15.11 -5.05 0.57
C MET A 531 15.80 -3.70 0.73
N ALA A 532 15.15 -2.61 0.35
CA ALA A 532 15.62 -1.24 0.51
C ALA A 532 15.04 -0.54 1.76
N LEU A 533 14.12 -1.14 2.50
CA LEU A 533 13.45 -0.51 3.65
C LEU A 533 14.29 -0.58 4.92
N LEU A 534 14.95 0.52 5.27
CA LEU A 534 15.95 0.59 6.34
C LEU A 534 15.40 0.57 7.76
N VAL A 535 14.09 0.66 7.95
CA VAL A 535 13.46 0.64 9.29
C VAL A 535 13.07 -0.77 9.76
N ILE A 536 13.17 -1.77 8.88
CA ILE A 536 12.84 -3.17 9.18
C ILE A 536 14.13 -4.01 9.29
N PRO A 537 14.39 -4.73 10.42
CA PRO A 537 15.60 -5.54 10.59
C PRO A 537 15.69 -6.73 9.62
N GLU A 538 16.91 -7.35 9.48
CA GLU A 538 18.19 -6.97 10.12
C GLU A 538 19.11 -6.20 9.17
N LEU A 539 19.35 -6.69 7.93
CA LEU A 539 20.30 -6.16 6.96
C LEU A 539 19.54 -5.72 5.70
N LYS A 540 19.77 -4.50 5.26
CA LYS A 540 19.10 -3.88 4.11
C LYS A 540 20.12 -3.17 3.23
N LEU A 541 19.70 -2.75 2.01
CA LEU A 541 20.57 -2.02 1.09
C LEU A 541 19.93 -0.69 0.70
N SER A 542 20.58 0.44 1.01
CA SER A 542 20.19 1.74 0.48
C SER A 542 21.11 2.16 -0.69
N ASP A 543 20.79 3.28 -1.32
CA ASP A 543 21.65 3.94 -2.31
C ASP A 543 23.01 4.38 -1.74
N ARG A 544 23.14 4.43 -0.40
CA ARG A 544 24.38 4.78 0.32
C ARG A 544 25.19 3.58 0.80
N GLY A 545 24.69 2.37 0.61
CA GLY A 545 25.38 1.12 0.95
C GLY A 545 24.57 0.17 1.82
N LEU A 546 25.22 -0.92 2.20
CA LEU A 546 24.66 -1.94 3.07
C LEU A 546 24.39 -1.36 4.46
N PHE A 547 23.21 -1.60 5.02
CA PHE A 547 22.75 -1.00 6.27
C PHE A 547 22.41 -2.07 7.31
N ASP A 548 23.06 -2.00 8.45
CA ASP A 548 22.79 -2.83 9.63
C ASP A 548 21.73 -2.11 10.48
N VAL A 549 20.49 -2.57 10.41
CA VAL A 549 19.35 -1.95 11.09
C VAL A 549 19.50 -2.04 12.61
N SER A 550 20.10 -3.12 13.12
CA SER A 550 20.30 -3.31 14.57
C SER A 550 21.28 -2.29 15.16
N LYS A 551 22.26 -1.87 14.36
CA LYS A 551 23.23 -0.83 14.73
C LYS A 551 22.83 0.57 14.26
N PHE A 552 21.78 0.64 13.43
CA PHE A 552 21.29 1.85 12.78
C PHE A 552 22.42 2.60 12.05
N ALA A 553 23.19 1.88 11.23
CA ALA A 553 24.39 2.40 10.56
C ALA A 553 24.71 1.69 9.25
N VAL A 554 25.29 2.45 8.31
CA VAL A 554 25.90 1.87 7.11
C VAL A 554 27.09 1.00 7.51
N CYS A 555 27.22 -0.16 6.90
CA CYS A 555 28.28 -1.12 7.19
C CYS A 555 28.98 -1.61 5.92
N SER A 556 30.18 -2.19 6.09
CA SER A 556 30.90 -2.83 4.99
C SER A 556 30.21 -4.11 4.55
N ILE A 557 30.24 -4.40 3.22
CA ILE A 557 29.85 -5.70 2.69
C ILE A 557 30.82 -6.83 3.09
N TYR A 558 32.07 -6.47 3.45
CA TYR A 558 33.07 -7.43 3.92
C TYR A 558 32.97 -7.63 5.43
N GLU A 559 33.22 -8.85 5.88
CA GLU A 559 33.43 -9.14 7.30
C GLU A 559 34.66 -8.36 7.80
N GLU A 560 34.59 -7.79 9.00
CA GLU A 560 35.66 -6.99 9.59
C GLU A 560 36.85 -7.83 10.05
#